data_f0608895ad52b56a6c440b244506fecf
#
_entry.id   f0608895ad52b56a6c440b244506fecf
#
_cell.length_a   1.000
_cell.length_b   1.000
_cell.length_c   1.000
_cell.angle_alpha   90.00
_cell.angle_beta   90.00
_cell.angle_gamma   90.00
#
_symmetry.space_group_name_H-M   'P 1'
#
loop_
_entity.id
_entity.type
_entity.pdbx_description
1 polymer ?
#
loop_
_entity_poly.entity_id
_entity_poly.type
_entity_poly.pdbx_seq_one_letter_code
_entity_poly.pdbx_strand_id
1 'polypeptide(L)'
;YTYTLETIIQAGHNKIAMTTVPIHTNPETRPSRLFSSMWRYMKRSSSVITRSFLMYRPLKFFSTIGIVLLLLGLILGIRFLVYFCIGDGDGHIQSLILTAVLLMTGFQTISIGFLSDVIAANRKILEDVQYRVRKADCKNQEDDEIDS
;
A
#
# COMPACT_ATOMS: atom_id res chain seq x y z
N TYR A 1 -19.63 2.69 4.53
CA TYR A 1 -19.30 1.62 5.51
C TYR A 1 -17.81 1.38 5.71
N THR A 2 -16.95 1.84 4.82
CA THR A 2 -15.49 1.78 4.93
C THR A 2 -14.90 3.02 5.61
N TYR A 3 -15.72 4.01 5.85
CA TYR A 3 -15.35 5.30 6.43
C TYR A 3 -14.68 5.17 7.80
N THR A 4 -15.21 4.36 8.70
CA THR A 4 -14.63 4.15 10.03
C THR A 4 -13.26 3.50 9.97
N LEU A 5 -13.05 2.58 9.04
CA LEU A 5 -11.76 1.91 8.85
C LEU A 5 -10.72 2.88 8.29
N GLU A 6 -11.09 3.71 7.33
CA GLU A 6 -10.23 4.77 6.77
C GLU A 6 -9.83 5.80 7.83
N THR A 7 -10.79 6.26 8.66
CA THR A 7 -10.48 7.23 9.73
C THR A 7 -9.53 6.66 10.79
N ILE A 8 -9.68 5.40 11.18
CA ILE A 8 -8.77 4.75 12.12
C ILE A 8 -7.37 4.61 11.53
N ILE A 9 -7.26 4.19 10.27
CA ILE A 9 -5.98 4.06 9.57
C ILE A 9 -5.30 5.44 9.44
N GLN A 10 -6.04 6.47 9.08
CA GLN A 10 -5.54 7.83 8.93
C GLN A 10 -5.11 8.43 10.27
N ALA A 11 -5.87 8.20 11.33
CA ALA A 11 -5.52 8.63 12.68
C ALA A 11 -4.23 7.93 13.17
N GLY A 12 -4.09 6.63 12.92
CA GLY A 12 -2.87 5.88 13.24
C GLY A 12 -1.65 6.37 12.44
N HIS A 13 -1.84 6.73 11.16
CA HIS A 13 -0.76 7.28 10.34
C HIS A 13 -0.29 8.66 10.84
N ASN A 14 -1.23 9.52 11.21
CA ASN A 14 -0.96 10.87 11.73
C ASN A 14 -0.59 10.88 13.23
N LYS A 15 -0.48 9.70 13.87
CA LYS A 15 -0.17 9.56 15.31
C LYS A 15 -1.12 10.34 16.21
N ILE A 16 -2.38 10.44 15.83
CA ILE A 16 -3.43 11.09 16.62
C ILE A 16 -3.76 10.15 17.80
N ALA A 17 -3.79 10.71 19.02
CA ALA A 17 -4.18 9.93 20.19
C ALA A 17 -5.65 9.48 20.05
N MET A 18 -5.88 8.16 20.16
CA MET A 18 -7.20 7.56 20.12
C MET A 18 -7.49 6.89 21.44
N THR A 19 -8.71 7.04 21.93
CA THR A 19 -9.22 6.30 23.08
C THR A 19 -10.43 5.49 22.70
N THR A 20 -10.63 4.37 23.37
CA THR A 20 -11.81 3.51 23.18
C THR A 20 -12.72 3.62 24.38
N VAL A 21 -13.99 3.86 24.12
CA VAL A 21 -15.02 3.87 25.16
C VAL A 21 -15.87 2.61 24.99
N PRO A 22 -15.96 1.74 26.01
CA PRO A 22 -16.81 0.57 25.94
C PRO A 22 -18.28 1.00 25.97
N ILE A 23 -19.03 0.56 24.99
CA ILE A 23 -20.47 0.79 24.90
C ILE A 23 -21.22 -0.53 24.94
N HIS A 24 -22.36 -0.55 25.65
CA HIS A 24 -23.28 -1.68 25.58
C HIS A 24 -24.21 -1.50 24.38
N THR A 25 -24.24 -2.48 23.49
CA THR A 25 -25.17 -2.52 22.37
C THR A 25 -26.38 -3.33 22.72
N ASN A 26 -27.55 -2.88 22.30
CA ASN A 26 -28.78 -3.66 22.46
C ASN A 26 -28.71 -4.96 21.62
N PRO A 27 -29.34 -6.05 22.02
CA PRO A 27 -29.39 -7.29 21.24
C PRO A 27 -30.03 -7.05 19.87
N GLU A 28 -29.57 -7.79 18.87
CA GLU A 28 -30.08 -7.70 17.51
C GLU A 28 -31.58 -8.03 17.46
N THR A 29 -32.39 -7.02 17.09
CA THR A 29 -33.83 -7.18 16.96
C THR A 29 -34.26 -7.66 15.57
N ARG A 30 -33.37 -7.57 14.58
CA ARG A 30 -33.61 -8.02 13.21
C ARG A 30 -32.29 -8.32 12.46
N PRO A 31 -32.30 -9.25 11.49
CA PRO A 31 -31.11 -9.53 10.67
C PRO A 31 -30.68 -8.30 9.87
N SER A 32 -29.36 -8.06 9.83
CA SER A 32 -28.77 -6.90 9.12
C SER A 32 -29.02 -7.00 7.62
N ARG A 33 -29.66 -5.99 7.04
CA ARG A 33 -29.84 -5.86 5.58
C ARG A 33 -28.53 -5.46 4.85
N LEU A 34 -27.53 -5.00 5.57
CA LEU A 34 -26.32 -4.42 5.02
C LEU A 34 -25.24 -5.47 4.73
N PHE A 35 -25.26 -6.58 5.43
CA PHE A 35 -24.28 -7.65 5.31
C PHE A 35 -24.96 -8.98 4.96
N SER A 36 -25.37 -9.11 3.70
CA SER A 36 -25.94 -10.36 3.20
C SER A 36 -24.90 -11.48 3.00
N SER A 37 -23.60 -11.17 3.02
CA SER A 37 -22.53 -12.14 2.87
C SER A 37 -21.22 -11.65 3.50
N MET A 38 -20.71 -12.43 4.45
CA MET A 38 -19.41 -12.22 5.11
C MET A 38 -18.27 -12.12 4.07
N TRP A 39 -18.35 -12.92 3.00
CA TRP A 39 -17.37 -12.92 1.91
C TRP A 39 -17.31 -11.59 1.16
N ARG A 40 -18.46 -10.98 0.89
CA ARG A 40 -18.54 -9.67 0.23
C ARG A 40 -17.96 -8.56 1.11
N TYR A 41 -18.21 -8.64 2.42
CA TYR A 41 -17.62 -7.73 3.41
C TYR A 41 -16.09 -7.86 3.45
N MET A 42 -15.56 -9.08 3.54
CA MET A 42 -14.12 -9.35 3.55
C MET A 42 -13.45 -8.84 2.27
N LYS A 43 -14.01 -9.10 1.10
CA LYS A 43 -13.48 -8.61 -0.19
C LYS A 43 -13.43 -7.09 -0.24
N ARG A 44 -14.47 -6.42 0.24
CA ARG A 44 -14.53 -4.96 0.26
C ARG A 44 -13.55 -4.36 1.27
N SER A 45 -13.47 -4.92 2.46
CA SER A 45 -12.52 -4.49 3.49
C SER A 45 -11.07 -4.72 3.07
N SER A 46 -10.77 -5.87 2.45
CA SER A 46 -9.45 -6.17 1.89
C SER A 46 -9.04 -5.14 0.83
N SER A 47 -9.94 -4.76 -0.07
CA SER A 47 -9.68 -3.73 -1.08
C SER A 47 -9.32 -2.37 -0.46
N VAL A 48 -10.03 -1.97 0.60
CA VAL A 48 -9.75 -0.71 1.31
C VAL A 48 -8.40 -0.77 2.03
N ILE A 49 -8.13 -1.86 2.73
CA ILE A 49 -6.85 -2.07 3.43
C ILE A 49 -5.69 -2.04 2.43
N THR A 50 -5.81 -2.76 1.32
CA THR A 50 -4.78 -2.80 0.27
C THR A 50 -4.56 -1.40 -0.31
N ARG A 51 -5.63 -0.68 -0.65
CA ARG A 51 -5.54 0.69 -1.17
C ARG A 51 -4.88 1.63 -0.16
N SER A 52 -5.27 1.56 1.11
CA SER A 52 -4.65 2.36 2.17
C SER A 52 -3.17 2.01 2.35
N PHE A 53 -2.82 0.72 2.30
CA PHE A 53 -1.44 0.27 2.42
C PHE A 53 -0.57 0.76 1.25
N LEU A 54 -1.10 0.70 0.01
CA LEU A 54 -0.44 1.26 -1.16
C LEU A 54 -0.24 2.77 -1.05
N MET A 55 -1.21 3.48 -0.47
CA MET A 55 -1.17 4.93 -0.35
C MET A 55 -0.18 5.43 0.72
N TYR A 56 -0.04 4.68 1.83
CA TYR A 56 0.77 5.12 2.98
C TYR A 56 2.15 4.49 3.06
N ARG A 57 2.36 3.28 2.49
CA ARG A 57 3.65 2.56 2.51
C ARG A 57 3.89 1.76 1.24
N PRO A 58 3.91 2.42 0.08
CA PRO A 58 4.02 1.72 -1.21
C PRO A 58 5.34 0.95 -1.33
N LEU A 59 6.45 1.53 -0.86
CA LEU A 59 7.77 0.90 -0.93
C LEU A 59 7.78 -0.49 -0.28
N LYS A 60 7.21 -0.63 0.93
CA LYS A 60 7.19 -1.93 1.62
C LYS A 60 6.40 -2.97 0.85
N PHE A 61 5.27 -2.59 0.27
CA PHE A 61 4.41 -3.50 -0.49
C PHE A 61 5.10 -4.03 -1.75
N PHE A 62 5.59 -3.13 -2.59
CA PHE A 62 6.26 -3.51 -3.83
C PHE A 62 7.60 -4.20 -3.58
N SER A 63 8.36 -3.76 -2.58
CA SER A 63 9.62 -4.38 -2.21
C SER A 63 9.43 -5.82 -1.73
N THR A 64 8.39 -6.11 -0.92
CA THR A 64 8.12 -7.48 -0.49
C THR A 64 7.81 -8.39 -1.68
N ILE A 65 6.96 -7.96 -2.60
CA ILE A 65 6.63 -8.73 -3.81
C ILE A 65 7.87 -8.90 -4.69
N GLY A 66 8.62 -7.83 -4.92
CA GLY A 66 9.82 -7.86 -5.75
C GLY A 66 10.91 -8.77 -5.18
N ILE A 67 11.12 -8.77 -3.86
CA ILE A 67 12.07 -9.67 -3.19
C ILE A 67 11.64 -11.14 -3.34
N VAL A 68 10.36 -11.44 -3.17
CA VAL A 68 9.84 -12.81 -3.38
C VAL A 68 10.11 -13.28 -4.81
N LEU A 69 9.84 -12.42 -5.82
CA LEU A 69 10.10 -12.75 -7.22
C LEU A 69 11.60 -12.94 -7.49
N LEU A 70 12.46 -12.08 -6.92
CA LEU A 70 13.91 -12.20 -7.04
C LEU A 70 14.43 -13.50 -6.41
N LEU A 71 13.95 -13.86 -5.22
CA LEU A 71 14.34 -15.10 -4.56
C LEU A 71 13.92 -16.33 -5.36
N LEU A 72 12.69 -16.34 -5.91
CA LEU A 72 12.24 -17.42 -6.78
C LEU A 72 13.10 -17.51 -8.06
N GLY A 73 13.38 -16.36 -8.69
CA GLY A 73 14.26 -16.29 -9.85
C GLY A 73 15.68 -16.78 -9.52
N LEU A 74 16.22 -16.39 -8.37
CA LEU A 74 17.55 -16.79 -7.93
C LEU A 74 17.63 -18.31 -7.69
N ILE A 75 16.65 -18.90 -7.02
CA ILE A 75 16.58 -20.34 -6.78
C ILE A 75 16.56 -21.12 -8.09
N LEU A 76 15.73 -20.67 -9.06
CA LEU A 76 15.68 -21.31 -10.38
C LEU A 76 16.97 -21.10 -11.17
N GLY A 77 17.61 -19.93 -11.04
CA GLY A 77 18.89 -19.63 -11.66
C GLY A 77 20.03 -20.49 -11.13
N ILE A 78 20.13 -20.63 -9.81
CA ILE A 78 21.14 -21.52 -9.19
C ILE A 78 20.91 -22.96 -9.62
N ARG A 79 19.67 -23.42 -9.63
CA ARG A 79 19.33 -24.76 -10.12
C ARG A 79 19.81 -24.97 -11.56
N PHE A 80 19.52 -24.03 -12.46
CA PHE A 80 19.98 -24.09 -13.85
C PHE A 80 21.51 -24.13 -13.94
N LEU A 81 22.19 -23.29 -13.16
CA LEU A 81 23.64 -23.23 -13.15
C LEU A 81 24.28 -24.57 -12.75
N VAL A 82 23.70 -25.26 -11.77
CA VAL A 82 24.14 -26.59 -11.34
C VAL A 82 24.02 -27.62 -12.48
N TYR A 83 22.87 -27.66 -13.16
CA TYR A 83 22.66 -28.56 -14.31
C TYR A 83 23.62 -28.25 -15.46
N PHE A 84 23.85 -26.98 -15.71
CA PHE A 84 24.79 -26.54 -16.74
C PHE A 84 26.23 -26.99 -16.45
N CYS A 85 26.68 -26.88 -15.19
CA CYS A 85 28.02 -27.34 -14.77
C CYS A 85 28.18 -28.87 -14.83
N ILE A 86 27.10 -29.65 -14.74
CA ILE A 86 27.12 -31.13 -14.84
C ILE A 86 27.13 -31.55 -16.32
N GLY A 87 26.91 -30.64 -17.28
CA GLY A 87 26.93 -30.94 -18.70
C GLY A 87 25.57 -31.33 -19.29
N ASP A 88 24.50 -31.21 -18.55
CA ASP A 88 23.11 -31.53 -18.97
C ASP A 88 22.27 -30.25 -19.20
N GLY A 89 22.89 -29.22 -19.80
CA GLY A 89 22.28 -27.91 -19.99
C GLY A 89 21.25 -27.83 -21.13
N ASP A 90 21.34 -28.70 -22.13
CA ASP A 90 20.56 -28.56 -23.39
C ASP A 90 19.05 -28.78 -23.23
N GLY A 91 18.61 -29.44 -22.16
CA GLY A 91 17.17 -29.65 -21.88
C GLY A 91 16.49 -28.54 -21.03
N HIS A 92 17.26 -27.58 -20.51
CA HIS A 92 16.76 -26.66 -19.46
C HIS A 92 16.67 -25.20 -19.87
N ILE A 93 16.67 -24.88 -21.18
CA ILE A 93 16.59 -23.50 -21.73
C ILE A 93 15.33 -22.79 -21.27
N GLN A 94 14.21 -23.50 -21.12
CA GLN A 94 12.96 -22.91 -20.60
C GLN A 94 13.10 -22.39 -19.17
N SER A 95 13.89 -23.09 -18.33
CA SER A 95 14.17 -22.65 -16.95
C SER A 95 15.01 -21.38 -16.93
N LEU A 96 15.97 -21.25 -17.86
CA LEU A 96 16.79 -20.03 -17.99
C LEU A 96 15.95 -18.82 -18.38
N ILE A 97 15.03 -18.97 -19.35
CA ILE A 97 14.12 -17.91 -19.76
C ILE A 97 13.23 -17.49 -18.59
N LEU A 98 12.64 -18.46 -17.89
CA LEU A 98 11.79 -18.18 -16.72
C LEU A 98 12.57 -17.45 -15.63
N THR A 99 13.80 -17.84 -15.37
CA THR A 99 14.72 -17.18 -14.42
C THR A 99 14.94 -15.73 -14.82
N ALA A 100 15.28 -15.48 -16.07
CA ALA A 100 15.51 -14.12 -16.57
C ALA A 100 14.27 -13.23 -16.42
N VAL A 101 13.09 -13.74 -16.78
CA VAL A 101 11.81 -13.03 -16.63
C VAL A 101 11.52 -12.73 -15.16
N LEU A 102 11.72 -13.68 -14.25
CA LEU A 102 11.48 -13.47 -12.81
C LEU A 102 12.43 -12.45 -12.20
N LEU A 103 13.71 -12.50 -12.54
CA LEU A 103 14.70 -11.54 -12.04
C LEU A 103 14.40 -10.14 -12.57
N MET A 104 14.10 -10.00 -13.86
CA MET A 104 13.79 -8.72 -14.46
C MET A 104 12.50 -8.12 -13.88
N THR A 105 11.45 -8.93 -13.76
CA THR A 105 10.17 -8.50 -13.18
C THR A 105 10.31 -8.15 -11.70
N GLY A 106 11.08 -8.92 -10.94
CA GLY A 106 11.36 -8.65 -9.53
C GLY A 106 12.09 -7.32 -9.33
N PHE A 107 13.14 -7.06 -10.12
CA PHE A 107 13.87 -5.80 -10.10
C PHE A 107 12.96 -4.62 -10.49
N GLN A 108 12.18 -4.78 -11.55
CA GLN A 108 11.24 -3.74 -12.00
C GLN A 108 10.17 -3.43 -10.95
N THR A 109 9.66 -4.45 -10.25
CA THR A 109 8.68 -4.27 -9.18
C THR A 109 9.25 -3.46 -8.02
N ILE A 110 10.50 -3.70 -7.61
CA ILE A 110 11.19 -2.90 -6.58
C ILE A 110 11.37 -1.46 -7.05
N SER A 111 11.77 -1.24 -8.31
CA SER A 111 11.94 0.09 -8.88
C SER A 111 10.63 0.90 -8.89
N ILE A 112 9.51 0.25 -9.21
CA ILE A 112 8.16 0.85 -9.09
C ILE A 112 7.86 1.21 -7.64
N GLY A 113 8.28 0.38 -6.68
CA GLY A 113 8.14 0.67 -5.25
C GLY A 113 8.86 1.96 -4.83
N PHE A 114 10.09 2.16 -5.27
CA PHE A 114 10.84 3.40 -5.03
C PHE A 114 10.15 4.62 -5.64
N LEU A 115 9.73 4.51 -6.90
CA LEU A 115 9.02 5.60 -7.58
C LEU A 115 7.72 5.97 -6.85
N SER A 116 6.95 4.98 -6.42
CA SER A 116 5.71 5.18 -5.67
C SER A 116 5.96 5.84 -4.32
N ASP A 117 7.07 5.53 -3.64
CA ASP A 117 7.44 6.14 -2.37
C ASP A 117 7.81 7.63 -2.53
N VAL A 118 8.55 7.96 -3.58
CA VAL A 118 8.85 9.36 -3.95
C VAL A 118 7.58 10.16 -4.24
N ILE A 119 6.63 9.55 -4.96
CA ILE A 119 5.32 10.19 -5.23
C ILE A 119 4.54 10.42 -3.93
N ALA A 120 4.53 9.44 -3.02
CA ALA A 120 3.88 9.56 -1.72
C ALA A 120 4.52 10.66 -0.85
N ALA A 121 5.84 10.78 -0.86
CA ALA A 121 6.58 11.85 -0.18
C ALA A 121 6.24 13.24 -0.75
N ASN A 122 6.22 13.38 -2.07
CA ASN A 122 5.85 14.63 -2.74
C ASN A 122 4.42 15.06 -2.40
N ARG A 123 3.49 14.11 -2.35
CA ARG A 123 2.11 14.39 -1.96
C ARG A 123 2.04 14.99 -0.55
N LYS A 124 2.80 14.46 0.40
CA LYS A 124 2.83 14.95 1.78
C LYS A 124 3.37 16.40 1.86
N ILE A 125 4.37 16.72 1.05
CA ILE A 125 4.90 18.08 0.95
C ILE A 125 3.86 19.04 0.36
N LEU A 126 3.14 18.60 -0.67
CA LEU A 126 2.06 19.39 -1.27
C LEU A 126 0.91 19.67 -0.30
N GLU A 127 0.53 18.70 0.53
CA GLU A 127 -0.48 18.86 1.56
C GLU A 127 -0.04 19.89 2.62
N ASP A 128 1.24 19.89 3.04
CA ASP A 128 1.78 20.90 3.98
C ASP A 128 1.82 22.31 3.36
N VAL A 129 2.25 22.42 2.11
CA VAL A 129 2.24 23.70 1.38
C VAL A 129 0.83 24.24 1.23
N GLN A 130 -0.13 23.39 0.87
CA GLN A 130 -1.53 23.78 0.73
C GLN A 130 -2.13 24.26 2.05
N TYR A 131 -1.78 23.60 3.15
CA TYR A 131 -2.20 24.05 4.49
C TYR A 131 -1.63 25.43 4.84
N ARG A 132 -0.33 25.68 4.56
CA ARG A 132 0.33 26.96 4.82
C ARG A 132 -0.27 28.10 3.98
N VAL A 133 -0.54 27.85 2.71
CA VAL A 133 -1.18 28.83 1.82
C VAL A 133 -2.58 29.20 2.33
N ARG A 134 -3.42 28.22 2.65
CA ARG A 134 -4.76 28.49 3.20
C ARG A 134 -4.71 29.28 4.50
N LYS A 135 -3.75 28.96 5.39
CA LYS A 135 -3.58 29.68 6.63
C LYS A 135 -3.15 31.14 6.42
N ALA A 136 -2.31 31.39 5.41
CA ALA A 136 -1.91 32.74 5.05
C ALA A 136 -3.10 33.54 4.46
N ASP A 137 -3.90 32.91 3.60
CA ASP A 137 -5.09 33.54 3.00
C ASP A 137 -6.13 33.91 4.08
N CYS A 138 -6.39 33.02 5.04
CA CYS A 138 -7.29 33.33 6.16
C CYS A 138 -6.80 34.52 7.01
N LYS A 139 -5.48 34.58 7.24
CA LYS A 139 -4.93 35.69 8.01
C LYS A 139 -5.04 37.03 7.29
N ASN A 140 -4.78 37.05 5.97
CA ASN A 140 -4.94 38.28 5.18
C ASN A 140 -6.40 38.76 5.15
N GLN A 141 -7.39 37.83 5.11
CA GLN A 141 -8.80 38.18 5.19
C GLN A 141 -9.20 38.77 6.55
N GLU A 142 -8.65 38.25 7.65
CA GLU A 142 -8.86 38.83 8.98
C GLU A 142 -8.27 40.24 9.11
N ASP A 143 -7.08 40.47 8.55
CA ASP A 143 -6.42 41.80 8.58
C ASP A 143 -7.22 42.81 7.73
N ASP A 144 -7.77 42.41 6.55
CA ASP A 144 -8.60 43.25 5.70
C ASP A 144 -9.97 43.59 6.33
N GLU A 145 -10.55 42.71 7.13
CA GLU A 145 -11.80 42.95 7.86
C GLU A 145 -11.63 43.91 9.05
N ILE A 146 -10.45 43.97 9.65
CA ILE A 146 -10.15 44.85 10.78
C ILE A 146 -9.88 46.30 10.30
N ASP A 147 -9.33 46.45 9.08
CA ASP A 147 -8.98 47.76 8.50
C ASP A 147 -10.18 48.45 7.75
N SER A 148 -11.33 47.76 7.62
CA SER A 148 -12.53 48.29 6.97
C SER A 148 -13.59 48.79 7.97
#